data_64810adab485f6a18da3ef71b5bc3a7c
#
_entry.id   64810adab485f6a18da3ef71b5bc3a7c
#
_cell.length_a   1.000
_cell.length_b   1.000
_cell.length_c   1.000
_cell.angle_alpha   90.00
_cell.angle_beta   90.00
_cell.angle_gamma   90.00
#
_symmetry.space_group_name_H-M   'P 1'
#
loop_
_entity.id
_entity.type
_entity.pdbx_description
1 polymer ?
#
loop_
_entity_poly.entity_id
_entity_poly.type
_entity_poly.pdbx_seq_one_letter_code
_entity_poly.pdbx_strand_id
1 'polypeptide(L)'
;MTLETLCLGALAVYFIWRFYKAFDKKPTFPSDKIRLVSRDTGEVLEMQIVAKPALKQKEEWDEAAFLSAAKWAFQRVLTAFASADLKTLKNSLSPEVYRVFEQDITARKQKKQQLDFSLICFDSAQVVRQNESKDEITVRFQTEQINILKDEKGQVVEGDQMSIAMMTDTWIFKKISREAWLVTATQSRMTPCVK
;
A
#
# COMPACT_ATOMS: atom_id res chain seq x y z
N MET A 1 -25.63 -22.94 19.54
CA MET A 1 -25.06 -21.66 19.04
C MET A 1 -23.59 -21.71 19.33
N THR A 2 -22.80 -22.04 18.33
CA THR A 2 -21.40 -22.46 18.45
C THR A 2 -20.46 -21.27 18.40
N LEU A 3 -19.46 -21.28 19.24
CA LEU A 3 -18.39 -20.26 19.43
C LEU A 3 -17.54 -19.97 18.20
N GLU A 4 -17.81 -20.60 17.06
CA GLU A 4 -16.97 -20.51 15.85
C GLU A 4 -17.22 -19.28 14.97
N THR A 5 -18.33 -18.56 15.17
CA THR A 5 -18.66 -17.36 14.38
C THR A 5 -18.00 -16.08 14.87
N LEU A 6 -17.31 -16.10 16.01
CA LEU A 6 -16.65 -14.92 16.61
C LEU A 6 -15.19 -14.71 16.17
N CYS A 7 -14.53 -15.72 15.60
CA CYS A 7 -13.11 -15.60 15.22
C CYS A 7 -12.85 -14.87 13.89
N LEU A 8 -13.79 -14.89 12.93
CA LEU A 8 -13.63 -14.24 11.63
C LEU A 8 -13.67 -12.71 11.70
N GLY A 9 -14.32 -12.15 12.74
CA GLY A 9 -14.35 -10.71 13.00
C GLY A 9 -13.10 -10.17 13.70
N ALA A 10 -12.39 -11.02 14.45
CA ALA A 10 -11.34 -10.57 15.36
C ALA A 10 -10.04 -10.20 14.65
N LEU A 11 -9.67 -10.88 13.56
CA LEU A 11 -8.44 -10.60 12.82
C LEU A 11 -8.59 -9.44 11.82
N ALA A 12 -9.73 -9.33 11.16
CA ALA A 12 -10.03 -8.13 10.38
C ALA A 12 -10.08 -6.88 11.28
N VAL A 13 -10.67 -7.00 12.47
CA VAL A 13 -10.69 -5.95 13.51
C VAL A 13 -9.30 -5.73 14.11
N TYR A 14 -8.48 -6.78 14.29
CA TYR A 14 -7.10 -6.68 14.78
C TYR A 14 -6.19 -5.97 13.76
N PHE A 15 -6.30 -6.29 12.48
CA PHE A 15 -5.62 -5.57 11.41
C PHE A 15 -6.07 -4.10 11.35
N ILE A 16 -7.37 -3.83 11.43
CA ILE A 16 -7.93 -2.48 11.45
C ILE A 16 -7.47 -1.71 12.69
N TRP A 17 -7.49 -2.33 13.87
CA TRP A 17 -7.12 -1.69 15.15
C TRP A 17 -5.63 -1.39 15.23
N ARG A 18 -4.78 -2.27 14.70
CA ARG A 18 -3.34 -2.07 14.67
C ARG A 18 -2.93 -0.98 13.67
N PHE A 19 -3.63 -0.87 12.56
CA PHE A 19 -3.47 0.24 11.60
C PHE A 19 -3.95 1.58 12.19
N TYR A 20 -5.01 1.58 13.00
CA TYR A 20 -5.55 2.81 13.59
C TYR A 20 -4.57 3.47 14.59
N LYS A 21 -3.77 2.71 15.31
CA LYS A 21 -2.75 3.23 16.25
C LYS A 21 -1.55 3.89 15.58
N ALA A 22 -1.27 3.57 14.33
CA ALA A 22 -0.20 4.23 13.57
C ALA A 22 -0.59 5.62 13.07
N PHE A 23 -1.88 5.96 13.11
CA PHE A 23 -2.43 7.21 12.55
C PHE A 23 -2.34 8.42 13.50
N ASP A 24 -2.04 8.24 14.78
CA ASP A 24 -2.12 9.32 15.79
C ASP A 24 -0.82 10.15 15.94
N LYS A 25 0.20 9.86 15.14
CA LYS A 25 1.42 10.67 15.11
C LYS A 25 1.63 11.29 13.73
N LYS A 26 1.52 12.62 13.66
CA LYS A 26 1.93 13.40 12.47
C LYS A 26 3.37 13.05 12.13
N PRO A 27 3.67 12.60 10.89
CA PRO A 27 5.04 12.34 10.48
C PRO A 27 5.82 13.65 10.43
N THR A 28 6.86 13.76 11.25
CA THR A 28 7.91 14.79 11.09
C THR A 28 8.97 14.22 10.17
N PHE A 29 9.04 14.73 8.94
CA PHE A 29 10.11 14.40 8.01
C PHE A 29 11.34 15.27 8.30
N PRO A 30 12.56 14.70 8.37
CA PRO A 30 13.77 15.51 8.30
C PRO A 30 13.92 16.04 6.86
N SER A 31 13.95 17.36 6.74
CA SER A 31 14.22 18.06 5.49
C SER A 31 15.72 18.11 5.26
N ASP A 32 16.38 17.05 4.80
CA ASP A 32 17.76 17.14 4.38
C ASP A 32 18.10 16.13 3.26
N LYS A 33 18.36 16.72 2.11
CA LYS A 33 19.27 16.33 1.02
C LYS A 33 19.42 14.83 0.71
N ILE A 34 18.69 14.37 -0.27
CA ILE A 34 18.92 13.07 -0.89
C ILE A 34 20.17 13.17 -1.77
N ARG A 35 21.26 12.51 -1.36
CA ARG A 35 22.46 12.30 -2.17
C ARG A 35 22.26 11.03 -2.99
N LEU A 36 22.12 11.16 -4.29
CA LEU A 36 22.17 10.03 -5.19
C LEU A 36 23.65 9.70 -5.48
N VAL A 37 24.10 8.54 -5.05
CA VAL A 37 25.43 7.99 -5.38
C VAL A 37 25.22 6.95 -6.48
N SER A 38 25.80 7.19 -7.66
CA SER A 38 25.86 6.20 -8.73
C SER A 38 26.73 5.00 -8.30
N ARG A 39 26.23 3.79 -8.51
CA ARG A 39 26.81 2.55 -7.97
C ARG A 39 27.96 1.99 -8.82
N ASP A 40 28.22 2.51 -10.02
CA ASP A 40 29.16 1.89 -10.97
C ASP A 40 30.44 2.67 -11.26
N THR A 41 30.59 3.93 -10.88
CA THR A 41 31.82 4.68 -11.19
C THR A 41 32.39 5.52 -10.07
N GLY A 42 31.71 5.67 -8.92
CA GLY A 42 32.24 6.48 -7.80
C GLY A 42 32.44 7.97 -8.08
N GLU A 43 32.01 8.47 -9.22
CA GLU A 43 32.14 9.88 -9.59
C GLU A 43 30.90 10.68 -9.22
N VAL A 44 31.12 11.78 -8.48
CA VAL A 44 30.11 12.80 -8.17
C VAL A 44 30.00 13.69 -9.40
N LEU A 45 28.99 13.47 -10.23
CA LEU A 45 28.64 14.39 -11.30
C LEU A 45 27.86 15.57 -10.72
N GLU A 46 28.52 16.68 -10.49
CA GLU A 46 27.86 17.98 -10.32
C GLU A 46 27.29 18.42 -11.69
N MET A 47 26.04 18.11 -11.95
CA MET A 47 25.31 18.72 -13.05
C MET A 47 24.84 20.10 -12.64
N GLN A 48 25.57 21.14 -13.06
CA GLN A 48 25.03 22.48 -13.10
C GLN A 48 23.92 22.53 -14.15
N ILE A 49 22.67 22.56 -13.66
CA ILE A 49 21.51 22.79 -14.52
C ILE A 49 21.53 24.29 -14.89
N VAL A 50 22.08 24.61 -16.05
CA VAL A 50 21.84 25.91 -16.68
C VAL A 50 20.36 25.92 -17.07
N ALA A 51 19.54 26.56 -16.26
CA ALA A 51 18.11 26.71 -16.50
C ALA A 51 17.89 27.57 -17.73
N LYS A 52 17.63 26.97 -18.89
CA LYS A 52 16.90 27.61 -19.96
C LYS A 52 15.48 27.89 -19.46
N PRO A 53 14.91 29.09 -19.60
CA PRO A 53 13.53 29.31 -19.15
C PRO A 53 12.59 28.55 -20.07
N ALA A 54 12.32 27.30 -19.74
CA ALA A 54 11.23 26.56 -20.33
C ALA A 54 9.94 27.17 -19.77
N LEU A 55 9.12 27.71 -20.66
CA LEU A 55 7.73 28.04 -20.41
C LEU A 55 7.14 26.91 -19.57
N LYS A 56 6.70 27.24 -18.36
CA LYS A 56 5.98 26.32 -17.48
C LYS A 56 4.69 25.94 -18.19
N GLN A 57 4.72 24.88 -18.99
CA GLN A 57 3.52 24.14 -19.30
C GLN A 57 3.06 23.58 -17.96
N LYS A 58 2.00 24.13 -17.44
CA LYS A 58 1.25 23.60 -16.30
C LYS A 58 0.80 22.22 -16.78
N GLU A 59 1.53 21.17 -16.37
CA GLU A 59 1.12 19.80 -16.65
C GLU A 59 -0.31 19.65 -16.10
N GLU A 60 -1.25 19.53 -17.02
CA GLU A 60 -2.65 19.37 -16.68
C GLU A 60 -2.77 18.05 -15.91
N TRP A 61 -3.40 18.10 -14.72
CA TRP A 61 -3.58 16.94 -13.89
C TRP A 61 -4.49 15.92 -14.58
N ASP A 62 -3.94 14.75 -14.89
CA ASP A 62 -4.69 13.63 -15.45
C ASP A 62 -5.04 12.64 -14.33
N GLU A 63 -6.27 12.75 -13.84
CA GLU A 63 -6.79 11.87 -12.80
C GLU A 63 -6.91 10.42 -13.29
N ALA A 64 -7.26 10.18 -14.54
CA ALA A 64 -7.41 8.84 -15.09
C ALA A 64 -6.07 8.12 -15.17
N ALA A 65 -5.03 8.81 -15.64
CA ALA A 65 -3.66 8.28 -15.65
C ALA A 65 -3.16 8.00 -14.22
N PHE A 66 -3.44 8.91 -13.28
CA PHE A 66 -3.09 8.71 -11.86
C PHE A 66 -3.80 7.49 -11.26
N LEU A 67 -5.12 7.34 -11.45
CA LEU A 67 -5.88 6.20 -10.94
C LEU A 67 -5.42 4.87 -11.55
N SER A 68 -5.02 4.87 -12.82
CA SER A 68 -4.43 3.69 -13.46
C SER A 68 -3.12 3.28 -12.77
N ALA A 69 -2.22 4.24 -12.52
CA ALA A 69 -0.98 4.01 -11.77
C ALA A 69 -1.24 3.58 -10.32
N ALA A 70 -2.24 4.18 -9.66
CA ALA A 70 -2.63 3.84 -8.28
C ALA A 70 -3.17 2.41 -8.17
N LYS A 71 -3.98 1.93 -9.13
CA LYS A 71 -4.43 0.53 -9.20
C LYS A 71 -3.25 -0.43 -9.36
N TRP A 72 -2.31 -0.10 -10.24
CA TRP A 72 -1.11 -0.91 -10.41
C TRP A 72 -0.26 -0.96 -9.13
N ALA A 73 -0.06 0.19 -8.46
CA ALA A 73 0.66 0.25 -7.20
C ALA A 73 -0.05 -0.56 -6.10
N PHE A 74 -1.38 -0.49 -6.01
CA PHE A 74 -2.21 -1.26 -5.09
C PHE A 74 -1.96 -2.76 -5.25
N GLN A 75 -2.13 -3.28 -6.46
CA GLN A 75 -1.91 -4.69 -6.75
C GLN A 75 -0.48 -5.13 -6.45
N ARG A 76 0.51 -4.32 -6.85
CA ARG A 76 1.93 -4.60 -6.62
C ARG A 76 2.27 -4.68 -5.13
N VAL A 77 1.76 -3.74 -4.32
CA VAL A 77 2.02 -3.71 -2.86
C VAL A 77 1.38 -4.91 -2.18
N LEU A 78 0.12 -5.25 -2.48
CA LEU A 78 -0.54 -6.40 -1.86
C LEU A 78 0.08 -7.73 -2.28
N THR A 79 0.47 -7.88 -3.54
CA THR A 79 1.21 -9.06 -4.00
C THR A 79 2.57 -9.19 -3.30
N ALA A 80 3.31 -8.08 -3.17
CA ALA A 80 4.60 -8.05 -2.47
C ALA A 80 4.43 -8.37 -0.97
N PHE A 81 3.35 -7.89 -0.35
CA PHE A 81 3.03 -8.21 1.04
C PHE A 81 2.73 -9.70 1.22
N ALA A 82 1.93 -10.30 0.34
CA ALA A 82 1.62 -11.72 0.39
C ALA A 82 2.87 -12.59 0.22
N SER A 83 3.70 -12.26 -0.79
CA SER A 83 4.96 -12.98 -1.08
C SER A 83 6.13 -12.64 -0.16
N ALA A 84 5.93 -11.72 0.80
CA ALA A 84 6.98 -11.23 1.71
C ALA A 84 8.18 -10.57 0.98
N ASP A 85 7.93 -9.90 -0.16
CA ASP A 85 8.93 -9.12 -0.90
C ASP A 85 9.15 -7.76 -0.24
N LEU A 86 10.01 -7.74 0.77
CA LEU A 86 10.38 -6.54 1.53
C LEU A 86 11.03 -5.45 0.66
N LYS A 87 11.71 -5.84 -0.43
CA LYS A 87 12.39 -4.88 -1.33
C LYS A 87 11.34 -4.04 -2.09
N THR A 88 10.35 -4.68 -2.67
CA THR A 88 9.25 -3.99 -3.37
C THR A 88 8.46 -3.11 -2.41
N LEU A 89 8.16 -3.60 -1.21
CA LEU A 89 7.46 -2.82 -0.18
C LEU A 89 8.25 -1.57 0.24
N LYS A 90 9.56 -1.70 0.49
CA LYS A 90 10.43 -0.59 0.88
C LYS A 90 10.48 0.52 -0.16
N ASN A 91 10.36 0.18 -1.45
CA ASN A 91 10.38 1.16 -2.54
C ASN A 91 9.00 1.81 -2.80
N SER A 92 7.93 1.24 -2.27
CA SER A 92 6.55 1.67 -2.55
C SER A 92 5.87 2.37 -1.37
N LEU A 93 6.37 2.15 -0.16
CA LEU A 93 5.75 2.58 1.09
C LEU A 93 6.62 3.60 1.82
N SER A 94 5.99 4.51 2.56
CA SER A 94 6.72 5.34 3.52
C SER A 94 7.36 4.46 4.62
N PRO A 95 8.41 4.94 5.30
CA PRO A 95 9.07 4.17 6.36
C PRO A 95 8.11 3.72 7.47
N GLU A 96 7.08 4.50 7.78
CA GLU A 96 6.09 4.20 8.81
C GLU A 96 5.19 3.05 8.37
N VAL A 97 4.64 3.12 7.16
CA VAL A 97 3.79 2.07 6.60
C VAL A 97 4.61 0.80 6.37
N TYR A 98 5.82 0.92 5.78
CA TYR A 98 6.72 -0.20 5.58
C TYR A 98 6.97 -0.99 6.87
N ARG A 99 7.23 -0.30 7.98
CA ARG A 99 7.50 -0.93 9.29
C ARG A 99 6.34 -1.80 9.78
N VAL A 100 5.10 -1.37 9.54
CA VAL A 100 3.91 -2.15 9.90
C VAL A 100 3.81 -3.42 9.06
N PHE A 101 4.00 -3.29 7.74
CA PHE A 101 4.00 -4.43 6.82
C PHE A 101 5.13 -5.43 7.13
N GLU A 102 6.33 -4.95 7.43
CA GLU A 102 7.48 -5.77 7.82
C GLU A 102 7.22 -6.55 9.12
N GLN A 103 6.60 -5.90 10.11
CA GLN A 103 6.25 -6.57 11.38
C GLN A 103 5.26 -7.72 11.15
N ASP A 104 4.24 -7.52 10.30
CA ASP A 104 3.26 -8.56 10.00
C ASP A 104 3.87 -9.72 9.20
N ILE A 105 4.72 -9.41 8.23
CA ILE A 105 5.48 -10.44 7.49
C ILE A 105 6.37 -11.23 8.44
N THR A 106 7.06 -10.55 9.37
CA THR A 106 7.92 -11.19 10.35
C THR A 106 7.13 -12.10 11.28
N ALA A 107 5.97 -11.65 11.78
CA ALA A 107 5.09 -12.45 12.61
C ALA A 107 4.57 -13.71 11.89
N ARG A 108 4.20 -13.59 10.60
CA ARG A 108 3.80 -14.74 9.77
C ARG A 108 4.95 -15.73 9.58
N LYS A 109 6.17 -15.24 9.30
CA LYS A 109 7.37 -16.09 9.15
C LYS A 109 7.69 -16.84 10.44
N GLN A 110 7.57 -16.19 11.61
CA GLN A 110 7.79 -16.86 12.90
C GLN A 110 6.80 -17.99 13.16
N LYS A 111 5.55 -17.82 12.70
CA LYS A 111 4.51 -18.86 12.77
C LYS A 111 4.59 -19.85 11.61
N LYS A 112 5.57 -19.72 10.71
CA LYS A 112 5.70 -20.51 9.47
C LYS A 112 4.44 -20.49 8.62
N GLN A 113 3.78 -19.34 8.56
CA GLN A 113 2.53 -19.14 7.81
C GLN A 113 2.82 -18.46 6.48
N GLN A 114 2.05 -18.83 5.47
CA GLN A 114 2.07 -18.26 4.13
C GLN A 114 0.72 -17.62 3.83
N LEU A 115 0.74 -16.41 3.27
CA LEU A 115 -0.46 -15.72 2.78
C LEU A 115 -0.56 -15.88 1.27
N ASP A 116 -1.62 -16.51 0.81
CA ASP A 116 -2.01 -16.53 -0.59
C ASP A 116 -3.01 -15.40 -0.81
N PHE A 117 -2.69 -14.52 -1.76
CA PHE A 117 -3.48 -13.36 -2.13
C PHE A 117 -3.86 -13.43 -3.60
N SER A 118 -5.13 -13.21 -3.91
CA SER A 118 -5.62 -13.05 -5.28
C SER A 118 -6.54 -11.84 -5.35
N LEU A 119 -6.17 -10.88 -6.20
CA LEU A 119 -7.05 -9.79 -6.60
C LEU A 119 -7.91 -10.27 -7.78
N ILE A 120 -9.21 -10.38 -7.57
CA ILE A 120 -10.16 -10.84 -8.58
C ILE A 120 -10.49 -9.69 -9.54
N CYS A 121 -10.96 -8.57 -9.00
CA CYS A 121 -11.23 -7.37 -9.78
C CYS A 121 -11.16 -6.09 -8.94
N PHE A 122 -11.12 -4.96 -9.63
CA PHE A 122 -11.45 -3.65 -9.09
C PHE A 122 -12.90 -3.34 -9.46
N ASP A 123 -13.76 -3.26 -8.47
CA ASP A 123 -15.13 -2.77 -8.63
C ASP A 123 -15.09 -1.25 -8.88
N SER A 124 -14.32 -0.52 -8.07
CA SER A 124 -14.09 0.90 -8.29
C SER A 124 -12.72 1.38 -7.76
N ALA A 125 -12.26 2.52 -8.30
CA ALA A 125 -11.17 3.30 -7.73
C ALA A 125 -11.48 4.78 -7.96
N GLN A 126 -11.44 5.58 -6.90
CA GLN A 126 -11.86 6.98 -6.93
C GLN A 126 -10.94 7.85 -6.08
N VAL A 127 -10.59 9.03 -6.58
CA VAL A 127 -9.97 10.08 -5.77
C VAL A 127 -11.04 10.64 -4.83
N VAL A 128 -10.85 10.45 -3.52
CA VAL A 128 -11.81 10.94 -2.50
C VAL A 128 -11.34 12.23 -1.84
N ARG A 129 -10.04 12.52 -1.92
CA ARG A 129 -9.44 13.76 -1.42
C ARG A 129 -8.14 14.05 -2.15
N GLN A 130 -7.89 15.32 -2.40
CA GLN A 130 -6.61 15.82 -2.90
C GLN A 130 -6.34 17.20 -2.27
N ASN A 131 -5.07 17.53 -2.04
CA ASN A 131 -4.70 18.88 -1.64
C ASN A 131 -4.58 19.80 -2.87
N GLU A 132 -4.44 21.11 -2.65
CA GLU A 132 -4.37 22.11 -3.72
C GLU A 132 -3.16 21.90 -4.65
N SER A 133 -2.02 21.50 -4.10
CA SER A 133 -0.79 21.20 -4.86
C SER A 133 -0.81 19.88 -5.59
N LYS A 134 -1.81 19.01 -5.31
CA LYS A 134 -1.94 17.65 -5.85
C LYS A 134 -0.70 16.79 -5.63
N ASP A 135 -0.02 17.03 -4.52
CA ASP A 135 1.12 16.22 -4.06
C ASP A 135 0.75 15.22 -2.95
N GLU A 136 -0.49 15.32 -2.44
CA GLU A 136 -1.10 14.34 -1.54
C GLU A 136 -2.51 14.00 -2.02
N ILE A 137 -2.73 12.73 -2.34
CA ILE A 137 -3.97 12.25 -2.93
C ILE A 137 -4.45 11.03 -2.18
N THR A 138 -5.71 11.05 -1.78
CA THR A 138 -6.39 9.91 -1.15
C THR A 138 -7.24 9.19 -2.18
N VAL A 139 -7.00 7.91 -2.36
CA VAL A 139 -7.76 7.02 -3.25
C VAL A 139 -8.52 6.00 -2.41
N ARG A 140 -9.78 5.79 -2.76
CA ARG A 140 -10.59 4.68 -2.28
C ARG A 140 -10.69 3.63 -3.38
N PHE A 141 -10.31 2.40 -3.04
CA PHE A 141 -10.46 1.22 -3.88
C PHE A 141 -11.59 0.36 -3.33
N GLN A 142 -12.43 -0.15 -4.20
CA GLN A 142 -13.34 -1.26 -3.90
C GLN A 142 -12.89 -2.44 -4.75
N THR A 143 -12.66 -3.57 -4.11
CA THR A 143 -12.04 -4.72 -4.76
C THR A 143 -12.67 -6.01 -4.27
N GLU A 144 -12.65 -7.01 -5.14
CA GLU A 144 -12.90 -8.39 -4.79
C GLU A 144 -11.58 -9.13 -4.64
N GLN A 145 -11.39 -9.78 -3.50
CA GLN A 145 -10.14 -10.43 -3.13
C GLN A 145 -10.37 -11.80 -2.52
N ILE A 146 -9.41 -12.70 -2.69
CA ILE A 146 -9.30 -13.94 -1.94
C ILE A 146 -8.02 -13.87 -1.12
N ASN A 147 -8.13 -14.04 0.19
CA ASN A 147 -7.00 -14.04 1.14
C ASN A 147 -7.04 -15.34 1.94
N ILE A 148 -5.98 -16.14 1.84
CA ILE A 148 -5.91 -17.43 2.51
C ILE A 148 -4.59 -17.51 3.27
N LEU A 149 -4.67 -17.70 4.58
CA LEU A 149 -3.52 -17.95 5.42
C LEU A 149 -3.36 -19.46 5.59
N LYS A 150 -2.19 -19.99 5.24
CA LYS A 150 -1.83 -21.40 5.36
C LYS A 150 -0.72 -21.58 6.38
N ASP A 151 -0.70 -22.73 7.07
CA ASP A 151 0.41 -23.15 7.92
C ASP A 151 1.55 -23.79 7.10
N GLU A 152 2.59 -24.25 7.81
CA GLU A 152 3.74 -24.94 7.19
C GLU A 152 3.40 -26.25 6.45
N LYS A 153 2.24 -26.85 6.76
CA LYS A 153 1.73 -28.06 6.10
C LYS A 153 0.80 -27.77 4.93
N GLY A 154 0.60 -26.48 4.62
CA GLY A 154 -0.33 -26.03 3.59
C GLY A 154 -1.80 -26.09 3.99
N GLN A 155 -2.11 -26.35 5.27
CA GLN A 155 -3.48 -26.35 5.76
C GLN A 155 -3.97 -24.91 5.94
N VAL A 156 -5.23 -24.67 5.57
CA VAL A 156 -5.85 -23.37 5.75
C VAL A 156 -6.06 -23.09 7.23
N VAL A 157 -5.42 -22.04 7.72
CA VAL A 157 -5.56 -21.52 9.08
C VAL A 157 -6.63 -20.44 9.13
N GLU A 158 -6.75 -19.66 8.05
CA GLU A 158 -7.70 -18.55 7.95
C GLU A 158 -8.04 -18.29 6.47
N GLY A 159 -9.28 -17.84 6.26
CA GLY A 159 -9.82 -17.59 4.93
C GLY A 159 -10.48 -18.81 4.31
N ASP A 160 -11.06 -18.62 3.14
CA ASP A 160 -11.72 -19.67 2.37
C ASP A 160 -11.46 -19.43 0.87
N GLN A 161 -11.00 -20.45 0.16
CA GLN A 161 -10.73 -20.40 -1.29
C GLN A 161 -11.97 -20.11 -2.12
N MET A 162 -13.13 -20.49 -1.62
CA MET A 162 -14.42 -20.30 -2.28
C MET A 162 -15.11 -18.99 -1.89
N SER A 163 -14.54 -18.25 -0.95
CA SER A 163 -15.14 -17.01 -0.43
C SER A 163 -14.39 -15.79 -0.98
N ILE A 164 -15.08 -15.04 -1.84
CA ILE A 164 -14.61 -13.76 -2.33
C ILE A 164 -14.98 -12.69 -1.29
N ALA A 165 -13.98 -11.97 -0.78
CA ALA A 165 -14.16 -10.87 0.13
C ALA A 165 -14.27 -9.55 -0.66
N MET A 166 -15.33 -8.78 -0.41
CA MET A 166 -15.41 -7.40 -0.87
C MET A 166 -14.65 -6.50 0.11
N MET A 167 -13.64 -5.81 -0.39
CA MET A 167 -12.78 -4.94 0.42
C MET A 167 -12.93 -3.49 -0.01
N THR A 168 -12.96 -2.60 0.97
CA THR A 168 -12.84 -1.16 0.76
C THR A 168 -11.54 -0.69 1.39
N ASP A 169 -10.60 -0.28 0.54
CA ASP A 169 -9.29 0.20 0.93
C ASP A 169 -9.18 1.70 0.66
N THR A 170 -8.68 2.45 1.64
CA THR A 170 -8.39 3.87 1.47
C THR A 170 -6.91 4.11 1.66
N TRP A 171 -6.23 4.57 0.61
CA TRP A 171 -4.80 4.79 0.60
C TRP A 171 -4.46 6.25 0.36
N ILE A 172 -3.43 6.74 1.04
CA ILE A 172 -2.88 8.08 0.82
C ILE A 172 -1.57 7.96 0.07
N PHE A 173 -1.52 8.60 -1.09
CA PHE A 173 -0.33 8.72 -1.93
C PHE A 173 0.28 10.10 -1.75
N LYS A 174 1.60 10.16 -1.55
CA LYS A 174 2.35 11.41 -1.47
C LYS A 174 3.43 11.46 -2.54
N LYS A 175 3.47 12.54 -3.27
CA LYS A 175 4.47 12.80 -4.30
C LYS A 175 5.81 13.13 -3.63
N ILE A 176 6.86 12.39 -3.99
CA ILE A 176 8.22 12.59 -3.46
C ILE A 176 9.17 13.18 -4.49
N SER A 177 8.83 13.04 -5.77
CA SER A 177 9.54 13.67 -6.88
C SER A 177 8.58 13.87 -8.05
N ARG A 178 9.09 14.41 -9.18
CA ARG A 178 8.26 14.65 -10.37
C ARG A 178 7.50 13.40 -10.83
N GLU A 179 8.11 12.21 -10.72
CA GLU A 179 7.59 10.95 -11.26
C GLU A 179 7.35 9.87 -10.19
N ALA A 180 7.67 10.14 -8.92
CA ALA A 180 7.61 9.15 -7.87
C ALA A 180 6.61 9.50 -6.77
N TRP A 181 5.84 8.48 -6.38
CA TRP A 181 4.85 8.53 -5.32
C TRP A 181 5.12 7.42 -4.30
N LEU A 182 4.87 7.71 -3.03
CA LEU A 182 4.87 6.71 -1.96
C LEU A 182 3.47 6.61 -1.35
N VAL A 183 3.14 5.41 -0.90
CA VAL A 183 1.97 5.17 -0.05
C VAL A 183 2.34 5.53 1.38
N THR A 184 1.67 6.55 1.94
CA THR A 184 1.96 7.08 3.27
C THR A 184 0.93 6.69 4.32
N ALA A 185 -0.20 6.16 3.89
CA ALA A 185 -1.20 5.57 4.77
C ALA A 185 -2.06 4.56 4.02
N THR A 186 -2.51 3.53 4.73
CA THR A 186 -3.46 2.53 4.23
C THR A 186 -4.49 2.22 5.30
N GLN A 187 -5.75 2.08 4.90
CA GLN A 187 -6.84 1.63 5.74
C GLN A 187 -7.69 0.66 4.95
N SER A 188 -7.93 -0.53 5.50
CA SER A 188 -8.75 -1.58 4.87
C SER A 188 -9.97 -1.89 5.72
N ARG A 189 -11.09 -2.14 5.06
CA ARG A 189 -12.33 -2.61 5.68
C ARG A 189 -12.95 -3.68 4.80
N MET A 190 -13.39 -4.77 5.42
CA MET A 190 -14.26 -5.72 4.75
C MET A 190 -15.65 -5.11 4.62
N THR A 191 -16.18 -5.11 3.42
CA THR A 191 -17.55 -4.67 3.16
C THR A 191 -18.46 -5.90 3.32
N PRO A 192 -19.42 -5.89 4.25
CA PRO A 192 -20.35 -7.01 4.36
C PRO A 192 -21.13 -7.16 3.05
N CYS A 193 -21.22 -8.38 2.53
CA CYS A 193 -22.13 -8.68 1.44
C CYS A 193 -23.56 -8.39 1.91
N VAL A 194 -24.17 -7.34 1.39
CA VAL A 194 -25.61 -7.13 1.57
C VAL A 194 -26.29 -8.14 0.64
N LYS A 195 -26.86 -9.20 1.24
CA LYS A 195 -27.70 -10.17 0.53
C LYS A 195 -29.05 -9.55 0.24
#